data_d04c814eea871703fa5aad8a0e3358ee
#
_entry.id   d04c814eea871703fa5aad8a0e3358ee
#
_cell.length_a   1.000
_cell.length_b   1.000
_cell.length_c   1.000
_cell.angle_alpha   90.00
_cell.angle_beta   90.00
_cell.angle_gamma   90.00
#
_symmetry.space_group_name_H-M   'P 1'
#
loop_
_entity.id
_entity.type
_entity.pdbx_description
1 polymer ?
#
loop_
_entity_poly.entity_id
_entity_poly.type
_entity_poly.pdbx_seq_one_letter_code
_entity_poly.pdbx_strand_id
1 'polypeptide(L)'
;MHQSLRRAVIASALLISPSLSSQSAPSPQQTPEPQSNPATQANLPNAPSSIVTGKPHHQGKIPLEDIPHPPVTLLATPLNIVGDTYRMFTSPIYIRGGDLKWMLPLAAATGVALSQDTHVAKDIVSHDPGFNNANNSVSNSLLYSYIAGSVTMYGTGLASSNDHLRETGLLSGQAQIDAEIFDTVIKLATFRERPTPPNYAGKFYQTSAGLDSSFISGHSMLTWSAAAVIAAEYPSPWKQVGIYTGATATALTRVLAEKHFPTDVLLGSAAGWLIGHYVVRAHHHHPIYRRHGNQPTL
;
A
#
# COMPACT_ATOMS: atom_id res chain seq x y z
N MET A 1 -19.73 -36.48 -13.09
CA MET A 1 -20.23 -35.15 -13.58
C MET A 1 -19.65 -34.03 -12.72
N HIS A 2 -18.32 -33.81 -12.69
CA HIS A 2 -17.69 -32.71 -11.92
C HIS A 2 -16.33 -32.33 -12.50
N GLN A 3 -16.26 -31.95 -13.78
CA GLN A 3 -15.01 -31.45 -14.40
C GLN A 3 -15.19 -30.25 -15.34
N SER A 4 -16.32 -29.56 -15.35
CA SER A 4 -16.60 -28.51 -16.35
C SER A 4 -16.61 -27.07 -15.84
N LEU A 5 -16.19 -26.78 -14.58
CA LEU A 5 -16.27 -25.44 -14.01
C LEU A 5 -14.92 -24.74 -13.73
N ARG A 6 -13.79 -25.28 -14.21
CA ARG A 6 -12.46 -24.68 -13.99
C ARG A 6 -11.83 -23.93 -15.19
N ARG A 7 -12.59 -23.66 -16.26
CA ARG A 7 -12.04 -23.03 -17.49
C ARG A 7 -12.62 -21.68 -17.90
N ALA A 8 -13.30 -20.96 -17.03
CA ALA A 8 -14.04 -19.74 -17.39
C ALA A 8 -13.54 -18.42 -16.79
N VAL A 9 -12.28 -18.30 -16.33
CA VAL A 9 -11.79 -17.04 -15.72
C VAL A 9 -10.51 -16.49 -16.38
N ILE A 10 -9.97 -17.09 -17.42
CA ILE A 10 -8.78 -16.56 -18.11
C ILE A 10 -9.08 -16.33 -19.61
N ALA A 11 -10.01 -15.46 -19.94
CA ALA A 11 -10.19 -15.01 -21.32
C ALA A 11 -11.04 -13.71 -21.40
N SER A 12 -10.59 -12.62 -20.82
CA SER A 12 -11.21 -11.30 -21.09
C SER A 12 -10.23 -10.14 -20.82
N ALA A 13 -9.03 -10.22 -21.36
CA ALA A 13 -8.12 -9.06 -21.35
C ALA A 13 -7.19 -9.14 -22.56
N LEU A 14 -7.74 -8.99 -23.77
CA LEU A 14 -6.97 -8.68 -24.99
C LEU A 14 -7.97 -8.57 -26.14
N LEU A 15 -8.34 -7.35 -26.51
CA LEU A 15 -8.72 -6.93 -27.85
C LEU A 15 -9.38 -5.52 -27.78
N ILE A 16 -8.55 -4.48 -27.69
CA ILE A 16 -8.93 -3.16 -28.24
C ILE A 16 -7.68 -2.66 -28.97
N SER A 17 -7.64 -2.90 -30.27
CA SER A 17 -6.75 -2.19 -31.19
C SER A 17 -7.50 -0.96 -31.71
N PRO A 18 -6.95 0.26 -31.60
CA PRO A 18 -7.49 1.39 -32.35
C PRO A 18 -6.89 1.39 -33.75
N SER A 19 -7.74 1.35 -34.76
CA SER A 19 -7.42 1.62 -36.15
C SER A 19 -6.92 3.06 -36.32
N LEU A 20 -5.70 3.23 -36.78
CA LEU A 20 -5.18 4.51 -37.28
C LEU A 20 -5.88 4.89 -38.58
N SER A 21 -6.67 5.93 -38.57
CA SER A 21 -7.04 6.68 -39.77
C SER A 21 -6.03 7.84 -39.94
N SER A 22 -5.26 7.76 -41.01
CA SER A 22 -4.38 8.83 -41.47
C SER A 22 -5.20 10.03 -41.96
N GLN A 23 -5.07 11.18 -41.27
CA GLN A 23 -5.46 12.48 -41.85
C GLN A 23 -4.20 13.31 -42.06
N SER A 24 -4.10 13.79 -43.31
CA SER A 24 -3.07 14.62 -43.88
C SER A 24 -2.93 15.98 -43.16
N ALA A 25 -1.70 16.37 -42.85
CA ALA A 25 -1.33 17.67 -42.31
C ALA A 25 -1.52 18.82 -43.33
N PRO A 26 -2.03 20.00 -42.91
CA PRO A 26 -1.91 21.22 -43.68
C PRO A 26 -0.56 21.91 -43.49
N SER A 27 -0.08 22.52 -44.58
CA SER A 27 1.18 23.25 -44.71
C SER A 27 1.30 24.43 -43.73
N PRO A 28 2.53 24.82 -43.34
CA PRO A 28 2.74 25.92 -42.41
C PRO A 28 2.53 27.30 -43.05
N GLN A 29 1.69 28.11 -42.44
CA GLN A 29 1.60 29.55 -42.74
C GLN A 29 2.75 30.28 -42.07
N GLN A 30 3.40 31.13 -42.86
CA GLN A 30 4.45 32.03 -42.43
C GLN A 30 3.92 33.08 -41.45
N THR A 31 4.56 33.17 -40.29
CA THR A 31 4.34 34.22 -39.30
C THR A 31 5.10 35.49 -39.69
N PRO A 32 4.51 36.68 -39.64
CA PRO A 32 5.23 37.94 -39.90
C PRO A 32 6.15 38.27 -38.74
N GLU A 33 7.34 38.77 -39.11
CA GLU A 33 8.39 39.26 -38.25
C GLU A 33 7.93 40.49 -37.43
N PRO A 34 8.17 40.59 -36.11
CA PRO A 34 7.82 41.79 -35.33
C PRO A 34 8.86 42.89 -35.56
N GLN A 35 8.39 44.03 -36.00
CA GLN A 35 9.16 45.27 -36.09
C GLN A 35 9.66 45.70 -34.69
N SER A 36 10.95 46.02 -34.62
CA SER A 36 11.61 46.62 -33.47
C SER A 36 11.16 48.04 -33.22
N ASN A 37 10.48 48.29 -32.09
CA ASN A 37 10.29 49.63 -31.56
C ASN A 37 11.48 50.07 -30.69
N PRO A 38 11.93 51.33 -30.75
CA PRO A 38 13.07 51.80 -29.98
C PRO A 38 12.72 51.96 -28.50
N ALA A 39 13.67 51.56 -27.69
CA ALA A 39 13.63 51.50 -26.22
C ALA A 39 13.28 52.87 -25.60
N THR A 40 12.19 52.92 -24.85
CA THR A 40 11.97 53.93 -23.84
C THR A 40 12.75 53.50 -22.59
N GLN A 41 13.82 54.25 -22.27
CA GLN A 41 14.55 54.06 -21.00
C GLN A 41 13.63 54.45 -19.84
N ALA A 42 13.10 53.46 -19.13
CA ALA A 42 12.47 53.69 -17.86
C ALA A 42 13.56 53.87 -16.78
N ASN A 43 13.62 55.08 -16.18
CA ASN A 43 14.42 55.35 -14.99
C ASN A 43 14.03 54.43 -13.87
N LEU A 44 14.87 53.46 -13.53
CA LEU A 44 14.76 52.66 -12.32
C LEU A 44 15.20 53.51 -11.13
N PRO A 45 14.44 53.59 -10.03
CA PRO A 45 14.88 54.24 -8.80
C PRO A 45 16.13 53.54 -8.25
N ASN A 46 17.13 54.33 -7.84
CA ASN A 46 18.34 53.84 -7.18
C ASN A 46 17.97 52.99 -5.94
N ALA A 47 18.40 51.73 -5.96
CA ALA A 47 18.30 50.86 -4.78
C ALA A 47 19.13 51.46 -3.63
N PRO A 48 18.61 51.51 -2.40
CA PRO A 48 19.38 51.95 -1.24
C PRO A 48 20.52 50.94 -0.97
N SER A 49 21.75 51.42 -1.03
CA SER A 49 22.92 50.67 -0.58
C SER A 49 22.93 50.57 0.95
N SER A 50 22.26 49.58 1.48
CA SER A 50 22.47 49.17 2.86
C SER A 50 23.45 47.99 2.89
N ILE A 51 24.73 48.30 3.20
CA ILE A 51 25.71 47.30 3.61
C ILE A 51 25.24 46.81 4.99
N VAL A 52 24.43 45.76 5.00
CA VAL A 52 24.16 44.99 6.22
C VAL A 52 25.29 43.99 6.37
N THR A 53 26.24 44.32 7.25
CA THR A 53 27.16 43.34 7.86
C THR A 53 26.36 42.41 8.76
N GLY A 54 25.56 41.57 8.17
CA GLY A 54 24.88 40.47 8.85
C GLY A 54 25.70 39.20 8.70
N LYS A 55 25.96 38.52 9.82
CA LYS A 55 26.48 37.15 9.86
C LYS A 55 25.82 36.30 8.78
N PRO A 56 26.51 35.33 8.14
CA PRO A 56 25.91 34.49 7.13
C PRO A 56 24.65 33.81 7.76
N HIS A 57 23.51 34.25 7.28
CA HIS A 57 22.26 33.52 7.55
C HIS A 57 22.51 32.12 6.99
N HIS A 58 22.50 31.11 7.87
CA HIS A 58 22.31 29.74 7.43
C HIS A 58 21.13 29.77 6.47
N GLN A 59 21.37 29.51 5.20
CA GLN A 59 20.31 29.20 4.25
C GLN A 59 19.52 28.06 4.91
N GLY A 60 18.38 28.41 5.47
CA GLY A 60 17.46 27.43 6.04
C GLY A 60 17.25 26.39 4.96
N LYS A 61 17.50 25.12 5.29
CA LYS A 61 17.09 24.01 4.45
C LYS A 61 15.64 24.32 4.07
N ILE A 62 15.38 24.47 2.77
CA ILE A 62 13.99 24.58 2.27
C ILE A 62 13.24 23.46 2.94
N PRO A 63 12.20 23.75 3.75
CA PRO A 63 11.44 22.70 4.37
C PRO A 63 10.98 21.76 3.25
N LEU A 64 11.18 20.47 3.42
CA LEU A 64 10.74 19.43 2.47
C LEU A 64 9.23 19.52 2.19
N GLU A 65 8.52 20.33 2.97
CA GLU A 65 7.08 20.63 2.89
C GLU A 65 6.67 21.48 1.68
N ASP A 66 7.60 22.22 1.04
CA ASP A 66 7.28 23.12 -0.07
C ASP A 66 7.57 22.56 -1.46
N ILE A 67 7.97 21.28 -1.54
CA ILE A 67 8.12 20.62 -2.85
C ILE A 67 6.70 20.24 -3.31
N PRO A 68 6.20 20.80 -4.43
CA PRO A 68 4.92 20.41 -4.98
C PRO A 68 4.99 18.92 -5.37
N HIS A 69 4.33 18.07 -4.61
CA HIS A 69 4.20 16.69 -5.00
C HIS A 69 3.16 16.56 -6.12
N PRO A 70 3.40 15.74 -7.15
CA PRO A 70 2.43 15.56 -8.21
C PRO A 70 1.13 14.99 -7.62
N PRO A 71 -0.04 15.40 -8.16
CA PRO A 71 -1.32 14.91 -7.63
C PRO A 71 -1.41 13.39 -7.74
N VAL A 72 -2.04 12.77 -6.73
CA VAL A 72 -2.32 11.33 -6.74
C VAL A 72 -3.33 11.05 -7.84
N THR A 73 -2.89 10.40 -8.91
CA THR A 73 -3.72 10.09 -10.07
C THR A 73 -3.62 8.62 -10.42
N LEU A 74 -4.69 8.07 -10.99
CA LEU A 74 -4.71 6.69 -11.45
C LEU A 74 -3.60 6.40 -12.48
N LEU A 75 -3.24 7.40 -13.30
CA LEU A 75 -2.17 7.26 -14.30
C LEU A 75 -0.77 7.18 -13.68
N ALA A 76 -0.55 7.81 -12.53
CA ALA A 76 0.74 7.74 -11.82
C ALA A 76 0.88 6.43 -11.02
N THR A 77 -0.23 5.80 -10.65
CA THR A 77 -0.24 4.61 -9.78
C THR A 77 0.68 3.48 -10.27
N PRO A 78 0.75 3.10 -11.56
CA PRO A 78 1.65 2.04 -11.99
C PRO A 78 3.14 2.36 -11.76
N LEU A 79 3.54 3.62 -11.99
CA LEU A 79 4.91 4.05 -11.73
C LEU A 79 5.21 4.12 -10.22
N ASN A 80 4.24 4.55 -9.42
CA ASN A 80 4.34 4.53 -7.96
C ASN A 80 4.58 3.10 -7.47
N ILE A 81 3.76 2.12 -7.90
CA ILE A 81 3.87 0.71 -7.53
C ILE A 81 5.28 0.17 -7.84
N VAL A 82 5.81 0.45 -9.03
CA VAL A 82 7.18 0.02 -9.40
C VAL A 82 8.22 0.66 -8.47
N GLY A 83 8.11 1.96 -8.20
CA GLY A 83 9.00 2.68 -7.29
C GLY A 83 8.90 2.18 -5.85
N ASP A 84 7.69 1.91 -5.38
CA ASP A 84 7.40 1.42 -4.04
C ASP A 84 7.93 0.00 -3.86
N THR A 85 7.67 -0.88 -4.83
CA THR A 85 8.24 -2.24 -4.85
C THR A 85 9.76 -2.20 -4.73
N TYR A 86 10.45 -1.39 -5.54
CA TYR A 86 11.90 -1.24 -5.47
C TYR A 86 12.34 -0.78 -4.07
N ARG A 87 11.71 0.24 -3.51
CA ARG A 87 12.05 0.79 -2.19
C ARG A 87 11.77 -0.20 -1.06
N MET A 88 10.66 -0.95 -1.12
CA MET A 88 10.34 -1.97 -0.11
C MET A 88 11.40 -3.06 -0.06
N PHE A 89 11.86 -3.57 -1.20
CA PHE A 89 12.89 -4.62 -1.23
C PHE A 89 14.30 -4.10 -0.94
N THR A 90 14.57 -2.81 -1.13
CA THR A 90 15.86 -2.20 -0.76
C THR A 90 15.87 -1.62 0.65
N SER A 91 14.72 -1.43 1.29
CA SER A 91 14.60 -0.82 2.62
C SER A 91 15.42 -1.49 3.72
N PRO A 92 15.63 -2.83 3.74
CA PRO A 92 16.47 -3.47 4.75
C PRO A 92 17.92 -2.95 4.79
N ILE A 93 18.41 -2.40 3.68
CA ILE A 93 19.77 -1.82 3.59
C ILE A 93 19.86 -0.50 4.40
N TYR A 94 18.72 0.15 4.64
CA TYR A 94 18.63 1.46 5.28
C TYR A 94 18.13 1.42 6.73
N ILE A 95 18.12 0.24 7.38
CA ILE A 95 17.72 0.08 8.78
C ILE A 95 18.63 0.95 9.68
N ARG A 96 18.00 1.75 10.53
CA ARG A 96 18.67 2.63 11.48
C ARG A 96 18.50 2.12 12.91
N GLY A 97 19.40 2.52 13.81
CA GLY A 97 19.30 2.14 15.23
C GLY A 97 17.96 2.50 15.89
N GLY A 98 17.28 3.55 15.41
CA GLY A 98 15.93 3.91 15.86
C GLY A 98 14.85 2.88 15.51
N ASP A 99 15.05 2.14 14.44
CA ASP A 99 14.08 1.14 13.96
C ASP A 99 14.09 -0.12 14.85
N LEU A 100 15.17 -0.36 15.56
CA LEU A 100 15.30 -1.50 16.49
C LEU A 100 14.25 -1.46 17.61
N LYS A 101 13.74 -0.28 17.97
CA LYS A 101 12.72 -0.13 19.03
C LYS A 101 11.43 -0.90 18.74
N TRP A 102 11.03 -0.99 17.47
CA TRP A 102 9.85 -1.73 17.05
C TRP A 102 10.21 -3.08 16.42
N MET A 103 11.37 -3.21 15.79
CA MET A 103 11.82 -4.46 15.17
C MET A 103 12.14 -5.54 16.20
N LEU A 104 12.77 -5.20 17.32
CA LEU A 104 13.08 -6.19 18.36
C LEU A 104 11.83 -6.78 19.03
N PRO A 105 10.83 -5.99 19.45
CA PRO A 105 9.56 -6.56 19.92
C PRO A 105 8.85 -7.42 18.89
N LEU A 106 8.83 -6.99 17.61
CA LEU A 106 8.24 -7.78 16.54
C LEU A 106 9.00 -9.09 16.31
N ALA A 107 10.33 -9.06 16.31
CA ALA A 107 11.16 -10.27 16.18
C ALA A 107 10.94 -11.24 17.35
N ALA A 108 10.86 -10.73 18.58
CA ALA A 108 10.55 -11.53 19.76
C ALA A 108 9.16 -12.16 19.67
N ALA A 109 8.14 -11.37 19.31
CA ALA A 109 6.78 -11.88 19.12
C ALA A 109 6.72 -12.93 17.99
N THR A 110 7.46 -12.71 16.90
CA THR A 110 7.59 -13.68 15.80
C THR A 110 8.23 -14.98 16.26
N GLY A 111 9.31 -14.90 17.06
CA GLY A 111 9.96 -16.09 17.63
C GLY A 111 9.02 -16.90 18.52
N VAL A 112 8.26 -16.22 19.38
CA VAL A 112 7.23 -16.87 20.22
C VAL A 112 6.13 -17.49 19.35
N ALA A 113 5.58 -16.73 18.39
CA ALA A 113 4.55 -17.25 17.51
C ALA A 113 5.04 -18.47 16.72
N LEU A 114 6.26 -18.43 16.17
CA LEU A 114 6.85 -19.53 15.41
C LEU A 114 7.02 -20.79 16.26
N SER A 115 7.39 -20.66 17.55
CA SER A 115 7.50 -21.77 18.47
C SER A 115 6.13 -22.39 18.81
N GLN A 116 5.04 -21.66 18.66
CA GLN A 116 3.68 -22.08 18.95
C GLN A 116 2.88 -22.50 17.70
N ASP A 117 3.37 -22.24 16.51
CA ASP A 117 2.64 -22.47 15.26
C ASP A 117 2.04 -23.88 15.15
N THR A 118 2.87 -24.91 15.34
CA THR A 118 2.43 -26.29 15.26
C THR A 118 1.47 -26.66 16.39
N HIS A 119 1.72 -26.19 17.62
CA HIS A 119 0.84 -26.43 18.76
C HIS A 119 -0.54 -25.79 18.54
N VAL A 120 -0.57 -24.52 18.13
CA VAL A 120 -1.84 -23.82 17.84
C VAL A 120 -2.59 -24.52 16.72
N ALA A 121 -1.92 -24.85 15.63
CA ALA A 121 -2.55 -25.47 14.47
C ALA A 121 -3.08 -26.88 14.76
N LYS A 122 -2.39 -27.66 15.60
CA LYS A 122 -2.72 -29.06 15.88
C LYS A 122 -3.66 -29.22 17.06
N ASP A 123 -3.44 -28.46 18.15
CA ASP A 123 -4.06 -28.77 19.44
C ASP A 123 -5.09 -27.72 19.87
N ILE A 124 -5.11 -26.53 19.26
CA ILE A 124 -6.00 -25.42 19.64
C ILE A 124 -7.06 -25.15 18.59
N VAL A 125 -6.69 -25.13 17.30
CA VAL A 125 -7.62 -24.84 16.21
C VAL A 125 -8.55 -26.03 16.00
N SER A 126 -9.83 -25.76 15.82
CA SER A 126 -10.82 -26.80 15.50
C SER A 126 -10.55 -27.40 14.12
N HIS A 127 -10.64 -28.73 14.03
CA HIS A 127 -10.51 -29.46 12.76
C HIS A 127 -11.88 -29.81 12.15
N ASP A 128 -12.96 -29.23 12.66
CA ASP A 128 -14.29 -29.38 12.05
C ASP A 128 -14.37 -28.64 10.71
N PRO A 129 -14.65 -29.34 9.60
CA PRO A 129 -14.69 -28.74 8.28
C PRO A 129 -15.74 -27.64 8.14
N GLY A 130 -16.86 -27.72 8.85
CA GLY A 130 -17.93 -26.72 8.84
C GLY A 130 -17.43 -25.41 9.47
N PHE A 131 -16.79 -25.52 10.65
CA PHE A 131 -16.19 -24.40 11.33
C PHE A 131 -15.08 -23.74 10.49
N ASN A 132 -14.18 -24.56 9.92
CA ASN A 132 -13.06 -24.04 9.12
C ASN A 132 -13.55 -23.36 7.84
N ASN A 133 -14.55 -23.91 7.14
CA ASN A 133 -15.17 -23.31 5.97
C ASN A 133 -15.90 -22.00 6.30
N ALA A 134 -16.59 -21.92 7.44
CA ALA A 134 -17.24 -20.69 7.89
C ALA A 134 -16.20 -19.59 8.12
N ASN A 135 -15.10 -19.88 8.85
CA ASN A 135 -14.02 -18.93 9.08
C ASN A 135 -13.31 -18.50 7.77
N ASN A 136 -13.11 -19.44 6.84
CA ASN A 136 -12.57 -19.12 5.52
C ASN A 136 -13.50 -18.17 4.74
N SER A 137 -14.81 -18.39 4.81
CA SER A 137 -15.80 -17.52 4.16
C SER A 137 -15.81 -16.12 4.78
N VAL A 138 -15.72 -16.02 6.11
CA VAL A 138 -15.62 -14.74 6.82
C VAL A 138 -14.35 -13.99 6.39
N SER A 139 -13.19 -14.65 6.38
CA SER A 139 -11.94 -14.00 5.99
C SER A 139 -11.96 -13.50 4.54
N ASN A 140 -12.54 -14.29 3.63
CA ASN A 140 -12.70 -13.90 2.23
C ASN A 140 -13.65 -12.70 2.08
N SER A 141 -14.79 -12.73 2.80
CA SER A 141 -15.76 -11.62 2.78
C SER A 141 -15.16 -10.32 3.31
N LEU A 142 -14.39 -10.39 4.38
CA LEU A 142 -13.69 -9.23 4.94
C LEU A 142 -12.64 -8.69 3.96
N LEU A 143 -11.80 -9.56 3.37
CA LEU A 143 -10.83 -9.15 2.36
C LEU A 143 -11.52 -8.44 1.19
N TYR A 144 -12.56 -9.06 0.63
CA TYR A 144 -13.30 -8.47 -0.49
C TYR A 144 -14.00 -7.16 -0.11
N SER A 145 -14.42 -7.01 1.16
CA SER A 145 -14.98 -5.75 1.66
C SER A 145 -13.93 -4.62 1.68
N TYR A 146 -12.67 -4.91 2.04
CA TYR A 146 -11.60 -3.92 1.96
C TYR A 146 -11.27 -3.55 0.51
N ILE A 147 -11.20 -4.53 -0.40
CA ILE A 147 -10.95 -4.28 -1.83
C ILE A 147 -12.11 -3.46 -2.42
N ALA A 148 -13.34 -3.90 -2.21
CA ALA A 148 -14.53 -3.19 -2.69
C ALA A 148 -14.66 -1.80 -2.05
N GLY A 149 -14.29 -1.67 -0.78
CA GLY A 149 -14.25 -0.40 -0.07
C GLY A 149 -13.32 0.60 -0.76
N SER A 150 -12.09 0.18 -1.10
CA SER A 150 -11.13 1.02 -1.83
C SER A 150 -11.68 1.48 -3.19
N VAL A 151 -12.25 0.56 -3.96
CA VAL A 151 -12.86 0.85 -5.27
C VAL A 151 -14.07 1.79 -5.12
N THR A 152 -14.93 1.52 -4.14
CA THR A 152 -16.13 2.34 -3.88
C THR A 152 -15.75 3.75 -3.42
N MET A 153 -14.77 3.89 -2.53
CA MET A 153 -14.28 5.20 -2.11
C MET A 153 -13.72 6.00 -3.29
N TYR A 154 -12.94 5.37 -4.16
CA TYR A 154 -12.44 6.00 -5.36
C TYR A 154 -13.56 6.42 -6.31
N GLY A 155 -14.49 5.52 -6.63
CA GLY A 155 -15.61 5.77 -7.55
C GLY A 155 -16.58 6.82 -7.03
N THR A 156 -16.97 6.75 -5.74
CA THR A 156 -17.84 7.75 -5.12
C THR A 156 -17.14 9.10 -4.98
N GLY A 157 -15.84 9.10 -4.70
CA GLY A 157 -15.02 10.31 -4.69
C GLY A 157 -15.01 11.02 -6.05
N LEU A 158 -14.90 10.25 -7.15
CA LEU A 158 -15.02 10.79 -8.50
C LEU A 158 -16.42 11.35 -8.76
N ALA A 159 -17.46 10.60 -8.44
CA ALA A 159 -18.84 11.00 -8.71
C ALA A 159 -19.31 12.21 -7.90
N SER A 160 -18.78 12.39 -6.68
CA SER A 160 -19.13 13.49 -5.78
C SER A 160 -18.14 14.65 -5.79
N SER A 161 -17.12 14.60 -6.64
CA SER A 161 -16.00 15.58 -6.64
C SER A 161 -15.34 15.73 -5.26
N ASN A 162 -15.29 14.64 -4.49
CA ASN A 162 -14.65 14.60 -3.18
C ASN A 162 -13.22 14.07 -3.33
N ASP A 163 -12.25 14.98 -3.36
CA ASP A 163 -10.85 14.64 -3.57
C ASP A 163 -10.27 13.78 -2.45
N HIS A 164 -10.64 14.04 -1.20
CA HIS A 164 -10.17 13.24 -0.05
C HIS A 164 -10.64 11.78 -0.15
N LEU A 165 -11.92 11.56 -0.46
CA LEU A 165 -12.46 10.22 -0.61
C LEU A 165 -11.85 9.49 -1.81
N ARG A 166 -11.66 10.20 -2.94
CA ARG A 166 -11.01 9.67 -4.14
C ARG A 166 -9.57 9.26 -3.87
N GLU A 167 -8.80 10.15 -3.23
CA GLU A 167 -7.39 9.90 -2.88
C GLU A 167 -7.25 8.73 -1.91
N THR A 168 -8.06 8.68 -0.85
CA THR A 168 -8.05 7.55 0.10
C THR A 168 -8.32 6.22 -0.60
N GLY A 169 -9.33 6.17 -1.48
CA GLY A 169 -9.65 4.96 -2.23
C GLY A 169 -8.51 4.52 -3.13
N LEU A 170 -7.87 5.46 -3.84
CA LEU A 170 -6.74 5.18 -4.72
C LEU A 170 -5.50 4.69 -3.97
N LEU A 171 -5.11 5.38 -2.90
CA LEU A 171 -3.97 4.98 -2.07
C LEU A 171 -4.19 3.65 -1.36
N SER A 172 -5.44 3.40 -0.90
CA SER A 172 -5.81 2.11 -0.30
C SER A 172 -5.68 0.97 -1.31
N GLY A 173 -6.16 1.17 -2.55
CA GLY A 173 -6.01 0.20 -3.63
C GLY A 173 -4.55 -0.01 -4.03
N GLN A 174 -3.75 1.06 -4.13
CA GLN A 174 -2.31 0.99 -4.39
C GLN A 174 -1.60 0.16 -3.32
N ALA A 175 -1.85 0.44 -2.03
CA ALA A 175 -1.25 -0.28 -0.92
C ALA A 175 -1.59 -1.79 -0.94
N GLN A 176 -2.81 -2.17 -1.37
CA GLN A 176 -3.19 -3.57 -1.55
C GLN A 176 -2.42 -4.24 -2.68
N ILE A 177 -2.20 -3.54 -3.80
CA ILE A 177 -1.40 -4.08 -4.93
C ILE A 177 0.06 -4.24 -4.51
N ASP A 178 0.64 -3.26 -3.83
CA ASP A 178 2.00 -3.32 -3.31
C ASP A 178 2.16 -4.50 -2.33
N ALA A 179 1.16 -4.70 -1.46
CA ALA A 179 1.12 -5.81 -0.52
C ALA A 179 1.03 -7.17 -1.24
N GLU A 180 0.24 -7.30 -2.30
CA GLU A 180 0.12 -8.54 -3.08
C GLU A 180 1.43 -8.89 -3.80
N ILE A 181 2.12 -7.89 -4.37
CA ILE A 181 3.43 -8.09 -5.00
C ILE A 181 4.44 -8.57 -3.96
N PHE A 182 4.47 -7.92 -2.78
CA PHE A 182 5.37 -8.30 -1.70
C PHE A 182 5.07 -9.72 -1.19
N ASP A 183 3.80 -10.06 -0.96
CA ASP A 183 3.33 -11.39 -0.56
C ASP A 183 3.78 -12.47 -1.53
N THR A 184 3.57 -12.22 -2.83
CA THR A 184 3.95 -13.16 -3.91
C THR A 184 5.45 -13.44 -3.90
N VAL A 185 6.29 -12.42 -3.77
CA VAL A 185 7.76 -12.59 -3.73
C VAL A 185 8.18 -13.38 -2.49
N ILE A 186 7.63 -13.07 -1.33
CA ILE A 186 7.95 -13.78 -0.09
C ILE A 186 7.49 -15.24 -0.16
N LYS A 187 6.33 -15.54 -0.71
CA LYS A 187 5.85 -16.92 -0.91
C LYS A 187 6.78 -17.72 -1.79
N LEU A 188 7.25 -17.13 -2.89
CA LEU A 188 8.21 -17.77 -3.80
C LEU A 188 9.62 -17.91 -3.18
N ALA A 189 9.96 -17.12 -2.18
CA ALA A 189 11.22 -17.23 -1.47
C ALA A 189 11.18 -18.24 -0.34
N THR A 190 10.01 -18.51 0.25
CA THR A 190 9.87 -19.28 1.49
C THR A 190 9.28 -20.67 1.29
N PHE A 191 8.36 -20.83 0.35
CA PHE A 191 7.68 -22.11 0.05
C PHE A 191 7.23 -22.86 1.32
N ARG A 192 6.58 -22.15 2.28
CA ARG A 192 6.12 -22.75 3.52
C ARG A 192 4.86 -23.58 3.31
N GLU A 193 4.83 -24.79 3.84
CA GLU A 193 3.62 -25.62 3.89
C GLU A 193 2.52 -24.96 4.72
N ARG A 194 1.26 -25.21 4.33
CA ARG A 194 0.09 -24.81 5.14
C ARG A 194 -0.11 -25.76 6.31
N PRO A 195 -0.86 -25.33 7.37
CA PRO A 195 -1.24 -26.20 8.48
C PRO A 195 -2.25 -27.26 8.02
N THR A 196 -1.73 -28.36 7.49
CA THR A 196 -2.52 -29.48 6.95
C THR A 196 -2.23 -30.78 7.67
N PRO A 197 -3.26 -31.66 7.85
CA PRO A 197 -3.08 -33.00 8.41
C PRO A 197 -2.07 -33.84 7.59
N PRO A 198 -1.40 -34.85 8.20
CA PRO A 198 -1.50 -35.19 9.63
C PRO A 198 -0.52 -34.43 10.54
N ASN A 199 0.46 -33.75 9.98
CA ASN A 199 1.62 -33.28 10.74
C ASN A 199 1.56 -31.84 11.21
N TYR A 200 0.81 -30.97 10.53
CA TYR A 200 0.75 -29.53 10.79
C TYR A 200 2.14 -28.87 10.92
N ALA A 201 3.14 -29.41 10.21
CA ALA A 201 4.55 -29.11 10.48
C ALA A 201 4.99 -27.73 9.97
N GLY A 202 4.32 -27.20 8.93
CA GLY A 202 4.63 -25.88 8.36
C GLY A 202 6.08 -25.71 7.94
N LYS A 203 6.66 -26.72 7.29
CA LYS A 203 8.05 -26.71 6.86
C LYS A 203 8.29 -25.67 5.78
N PHE A 204 9.42 -24.97 5.88
CA PHE A 204 9.88 -24.04 4.86
C PHE A 204 10.61 -24.76 3.73
N TYR A 205 10.72 -24.08 2.59
CA TYR A 205 11.43 -24.53 1.38
C TYR A 205 10.88 -25.82 0.76
N GLN A 206 9.57 -26.00 0.86
CA GLN A 206 8.87 -27.09 0.19
C GLN A 206 8.36 -26.60 -1.16
N THR A 207 9.11 -26.90 -2.23
CA THR A 207 8.81 -26.40 -3.60
C THR A 207 7.43 -26.83 -4.10
N SER A 208 6.85 -27.92 -3.56
CA SER A 208 5.48 -28.34 -3.82
C SER A 208 4.41 -27.33 -3.38
N ALA A 209 4.72 -26.44 -2.44
CA ALA A 209 3.79 -25.40 -1.98
C ALA A 209 3.56 -24.32 -3.05
N GLY A 210 4.57 -23.99 -3.86
CA GLY A 210 4.44 -23.01 -4.93
C GLY A 210 3.85 -21.67 -4.45
N LEU A 211 2.96 -21.10 -5.23
CA LEU A 211 2.20 -19.89 -4.85
C LEU A 211 1.17 -20.13 -3.75
N ASP A 212 0.86 -21.39 -3.42
CA ASP A 212 0.00 -21.75 -2.28
C ASP A 212 0.77 -21.79 -0.95
N SER A 213 1.99 -21.25 -0.93
CA SER A 213 2.80 -21.11 0.28
C SER A 213 2.03 -20.41 1.40
N SER A 214 2.19 -20.91 2.62
CA SER A 214 1.55 -20.35 3.82
C SER A 214 2.15 -19.01 4.24
N PHE A 215 3.46 -18.83 4.06
CA PHE A 215 4.19 -17.69 4.60
C PHE A 215 4.39 -16.59 3.52
N ILE A 216 3.95 -15.42 3.77
CA ILE A 216 3.16 -14.86 4.88
C ILE A 216 1.67 -14.83 4.48
N SER A 217 0.76 -14.40 5.37
CA SER A 217 -0.66 -14.38 5.02
C SER A 217 -1.03 -13.18 4.14
N GLY A 218 -1.30 -13.42 2.86
CA GLY A 218 -1.73 -12.39 1.92
C GLY A 218 -3.05 -11.72 2.32
N HIS A 219 -4.06 -12.50 2.79
CA HIS A 219 -5.32 -11.92 3.30
C HIS A 219 -5.07 -10.92 4.43
N SER A 220 -4.22 -11.28 5.39
CA SER A 220 -3.87 -10.38 6.50
C SER A 220 -3.13 -9.16 5.98
N MET A 221 -2.18 -9.35 5.07
CA MET A 221 -1.37 -8.25 4.56
C MET A 221 -2.20 -7.25 3.75
N LEU A 222 -3.06 -7.72 2.84
CA LEU A 222 -3.91 -6.84 2.03
C LEU A 222 -4.92 -6.07 2.88
N THR A 223 -5.57 -6.73 3.85
CA THR A 223 -6.54 -6.05 4.71
C THR A 223 -5.87 -5.02 5.63
N TRP A 224 -4.71 -5.35 6.20
CA TRP A 224 -3.97 -4.42 7.05
C TRP A 224 -3.35 -3.25 6.28
N SER A 225 -2.95 -3.44 5.02
CA SER A 225 -2.45 -2.35 4.18
C SER A 225 -3.55 -1.33 3.86
N ALA A 226 -4.72 -1.80 3.44
CA ALA A 226 -5.88 -0.95 3.24
C ALA A 226 -6.35 -0.28 4.55
N ALA A 227 -6.42 -1.07 5.64
CA ALA A 227 -6.81 -0.55 6.95
C ALA A 227 -5.88 0.57 7.43
N ALA A 228 -4.57 0.43 7.22
CA ALA A 228 -3.59 1.44 7.61
C ALA A 228 -3.78 2.75 6.83
N VAL A 229 -4.03 2.68 5.52
CA VAL A 229 -4.34 3.86 4.70
C VAL A 229 -5.63 4.52 5.19
N ILE A 230 -6.74 3.77 5.25
CA ILE A 230 -8.04 4.32 5.62
C ILE A 230 -8.02 4.90 7.05
N ALA A 231 -7.35 4.23 7.99
CA ALA A 231 -7.23 4.71 9.37
C ALA A 231 -6.38 5.99 9.48
N ALA A 232 -5.36 6.14 8.64
CA ALA A 232 -4.56 7.36 8.58
C ALA A 232 -5.37 8.55 8.03
N GLU A 233 -6.17 8.31 6.99
CA GLU A 233 -7.01 9.34 6.37
C GLU A 233 -8.21 9.75 7.24
N TYR A 234 -8.68 8.86 8.11
CA TYR A 234 -9.81 9.10 9.00
C TYR A 234 -9.40 8.93 10.46
N PRO A 235 -8.65 9.89 11.06
CA PRO A 235 -8.01 9.76 12.38
C PRO A 235 -8.99 9.89 13.55
N SER A 236 -10.21 9.37 13.42
CA SER A 236 -11.17 9.26 14.52
C SER A 236 -10.93 7.94 15.27
N PRO A 237 -10.76 7.94 16.60
CA PRO A 237 -10.47 6.73 17.36
C PRO A 237 -11.48 5.60 17.11
N TRP A 238 -12.77 5.92 17.07
CA TRP A 238 -13.81 4.92 16.82
C TRP A 238 -13.79 4.35 15.41
N LYS A 239 -13.45 5.17 14.39
CA LYS A 239 -13.28 4.69 13.02
C LYS A 239 -12.06 3.77 12.93
N GLN A 240 -10.94 4.17 13.53
CA GLN A 240 -9.73 3.37 13.56
C GLN A 240 -9.95 2.02 14.26
N VAL A 241 -10.66 2.02 15.41
CA VAL A 241 -11.03 0.78 16.09
C VAL A 241 -11.82 -0.15 15.17
N GLY A 242 -12.87 0.37 14.50
CA GLY A 242 -13.67 -0.43 13.57
C GLY A 242 -12.85 -1.00 12.40
N ILE A 243 -12.03 -0.16 11.79
CA ILE A 243 -11.17 -0.53 10.66
C ILE A 243 -10.18 -1.62 11.08
N TYR A 244 -9.41 -1.41 12.14
CA TYR A 244 -8.43 -2.40 12.59
C TYR A 244 -9.07 -3.67 13.18
N THR A 245 -10.27 -3.60 13.74
CA THR A 245 -11.03 -4.79 14.17
C THR A 245 -11.35 -5.69 12.97
N GLY A 246 -11.79 -5.13 11.84
CA GLY A 246 -12.03 -5.90 10.62
C GLY A 246 -10.77 -6.58 10.08
N ALA A 247 -9.64 -5.84 10.04
CA ALA A 247 -8.37 -6.40 9.60
C ALA A 247 -7.86 -7.49 10.56
N THR A 248 -8.02 -7.29 11.88
CA THR A 248 -7.68 -8.30 12.90
C THR A 248 -8.56 -9.54 12.77
N ALA A 249 -9.87 -9.36 12.56
CA ALA A 249 -10.79 -10.48 12.33
C ALA A 249 -10.39 -11.29 11.08
N THR A 250 -9.97 -10.63 10.00
CA THR A 250 -9.42 -11.33 8.83
C THR A 250 -8.23 -12.20 9.23
N ALA A 251 -7.27 -11.65 9.95
CA ALA A 251 -6.07 -12.38 10.37
C ALA A 251 -6.41 -13.59 11.25
N LEU A 252 -7.25 -13.41 12.26
CA LEU A 252 -7.68 -14.49 13.17
C LEU A 252 -8.42 -15.59 12.44
N THR A 253 -9.37 -15.25 11.59
CA THR A 253 -10.16 -16.23 10.84
C THR A 253 -9.31 -17.03 9.84
N ARG A 254 -8.15 -16.52 9.37
CA ARG A 254 -7.20 -17.32 8.58
C ARG A 254 -6.55 -18.44 9.38
N VAL A 255 -6.24 -18.20 10.65
CA VAL A 255 -5.73 -19.23 11.56
C VAL A 255 -6.84 -20.26 11.87
N LEU A 256 -8.03 -19.77 12.23
CA LEU A 256 -9.19 -20.62 12.54
C LEU A 256 -9.68 -21.45 11.34
N ALA A 257 -9.39 -21.02 10.13
CA ALA A 257 -9.70 -21.75 8.89
C ALA A 257 -8.60 -22.74 8.47
N GLU A 258 -7.58 -22.97 9.29
CA GLU A 258 -6.40 -23.81 8.95
C GLU A 258 -5.71 -23.41 7.63
N LYS A 259 -5.72 -22.11 7.30
CA LYS A 259 -5.08 -21.61 6.08
C LYS A 259 -3.68 -21.07 6.33
N HIS A 260 -3.43 -20.58 7.54
CA HIS A 260 -2.19 -19.96 7.95
C HIS A 260 -1.85 -20.25 9.40
N PHE A 261 -0.57 -20.25 9.72
CA PHE A 261 -0.08 -20.28 11.09
C PHE A 261 -0.19 -18.88 11.77
N PRO A 262 -0.19 -18.83 13.12
CA PRO A 262 -0.12 -17.55 13.85
C PRO A 262 1.00 -16.62 13.39
N THR A 263 2.20 -17.16 13.12
CA THR A 263 3.33 -16.38 12.60
C THR A 263 3.04 -15.76 11.24
N ASP A 264 2.37 -16.49 10.33
CA ASP A 264 2.05 -16.01 8.99
C ASP A 264 1.13 -14.79 9.02
N VAL A 265 0.12 -14.82 9.91
CA VAL A 265 -0.83 -13.71 10.05
C VAL A 265 -0.24 -12.55 10.82
N LEU A 266 0.61 -12.79 11.82
CA LEU A 266 1.32 -11.75 12.57
C LEU A 266 2.22 -10.92 11.64
N LEU A 267 3.08 -11.60 10.88
CA LEU A 267 3.99 -10.93 9.95
C LEU A 267 3.27 -10.34 8.75
N GLY A 268 2.24 -11.00 8.23
CA GLY A 268 1.38 -10.44 7.19
C GLY A 268 0.71 -9.15 7.64
N SER A 269 0.15 -9.13 8.86
CA SER A 269 -0.48 -7.94 9.43
C SER A 269 0.53 -6.80 9.64
N ALA A 270 1.71 -7.11 10.19
CA ALA A 270 2.77 -6.12 10.40
C ALA A 270 3.29 -5.54 9.07
N ALA A 271 3.56 -6.38 8.08
CA ALA A 271 4.01 -5.96 6.77
C ALA A 271 2.93 -5.11 6.06
N GLY A 272 1.67 -5.53 6.08
CA GLY A 272 0.56 -4.77 5.52
C GLY A 272 0.43 -3.39 6.17
N TRP A 273 0.49 -3.32 7.49
CA TRP A 273 0.46 -2.05 8.22
C TRP A 273 1.60 -1.11 7.83
N LEU A 274 2.82 -1.64 7.70
CA LEU A 274 3.99 -0.88 7.27
C LEU A 274 3.83 -0.37 5.83
N ILE A 275 3.36 -1.23 4.91
CA ILE A 275 3.13 -0.87 3.51
C ILE A 275 2.09 0.25 3.41
N GLY A 276 0.94 0.12 4.08
CA GLY A 276 -0.10 1.14 4.06
C GLY A 276 0.38 2.49 4.58
N HIS A 277 1.11 2.51 5.70
CA HIS A 277 1.71 3.73 6.24
C HIS A 277 2.78 4.32 5.33
N TYR A 278 3.57 3.46 4.68
CA TYR A 278 4.55 3.90 3.70
C TYR A 278 3.87 4.58 2.51
N VAL A 279 2.84 3.98 1.92
CA VAL A 279 2.10 4.53 0.78
C VAL A 279 1.49 5.88 1.12
N VAL A 280 0.85 6.03 2.29
CA VAL A 280 0.34 7.32 2.74
C VAL A 280 1.46 8.36 2.82
N ARG A 281 2.59 8.05 3.47
CA ARG A 281 3.70 8.99 3.63
C ARG A 281 4.37 9.37 2.31
N ALA A 282 4.44 8.42 1.38
CA ALA A 282 5.12 8.60 0.10
C ALA A 282 4.27 9.39 -0.91
N HIS A 283 2.94 9.23 -0.87
CA HIS A 283 2.06 9.68 -1.96
C HIS A 283 0.92 10.60 -1.52
N HIS A 284 0.67 10.76 -0.20
CA HIS A 284 -0.44 11.59 0.28
C HIS A 284 -0.19 13.09 0.09
N HIS A 285 -1.21 13.84 -0.34
CA HIS A 285 -1.10 15.28 -0.63
C HIS A 285 -2.09 16.16 0.13
N HIS A 286 -3.00 15.59 0.91
CA HIS A 286 -4.04 16.37 1.56
C HIS A 286 -3.53 17.16 2.78
N PRO A 287 -3.84 18.46 2.94
CA PRO A 287 -3.31 19.33 4.02
C PRO A 287 -3.71 18.92 5.44
N ILE A 288 -4.70 18.04 5.61
CA ILE A 288 -5.16 17.57 6.93
C ILE A 288 -4.08 16.75 7.66
N TYR A 289 -3.27 15.99 6.93
CA TYR A 289 -2.21 15.17 7.53
C TYR A 289 -1.04 16.00 8.08
N ARG A 290 -0.82 17.22 7.54
CA ARG A 290 0.25 18.14 8.00
C ARG A 290 0.04 18.66 9.42
N ARG A 291 -1.21 18.74 9.92
CA ARG A 291 -1.53 19.34 11.21
C ARG A 291 -1.15 18.51 12.44
N HIS A 292 -0.98 17.21 12.30
CA HIS A 292 -0.71 16.30 13.43
C HIS A 292 0.77 15.96 13.63
N GLY A 293 1.65 16.29 12.67
CA GLY A 293 3.10 16.05 12.76
C GLY A 293 3.89 17.15 13.47
N ASN A 294 3.31 18.35 13.68
CA ASN A 294 3.99 19.54 14.20
C ASN A 294 3.37 20.11 15.48
N GLN A 295 2.77 19.28 16.33
CA GLN A 295 2.50 19.72 17.70
C GLN A 295 3.78 19.49 18.50
N PRO A 296 4.45 20.55 19.01
CA PRO A 296 5.46 20.37 20.02
C PRO A 296 4.79 19.74 21.25
N THR A 297 5.27 18.59 21.66
CA THR A 297 4.94 18.04 23.00
C THR A 297 5.34 19.07 24.03
N LEU A 298 4.34 19.67 24.70
CA LEU A 298 4.49 20.39 25.95
C LEU A 298 4.84 19.40 27.05
#